data_8e9da0400583d1899b776763dceaec1f
#
_entry.id   8e9da0400583d1899b776763dceaec1f
#
_cell.length_a   1.000
_cell.length_b   1.000
_cell.length_c   1.000
_cell.angle_alpha   90.00
_cell.angle_beta   90.00
_cell.angle_gamma   90.00
#
_symmetry.space_group_name_H-M   'P 1'
#
loop_
_entity.id
_entity.type
_entity.pdbx_description
1 polymer ?
#
loop_
_entity_poly.entity_id
_entity_poly.type
_entity_poly.pdbx_seq_one_letter_code
_entity_poly.pdbx_strand_id
1 'polypeptide(L)'
;MLAAESSSHQYNFFTGNFDFSDDKQSAMLFGFQHQNEDLERNTFVGNISPITGGFITENSAAYIYTGFEWNIDMGALTFTPSFAPGLYHKGDGKDLGHVLEFKSEIQFSYDFYGNSKVGLSYNHVSNASLGDKNPGANSYIFNFIKNF
;
A
#
# COMPACT_ATOMS: atom_id res chain seq x y z
N MET A 1 -37.44 -11.19 -5.33
CA MET A 1 -36.57 -10.92 -4.17
C MET A 1 -35.18 -10.54 -4.72
N LEU A 2 -34.91 -9.28 -4.82
CA LEU A 2 -33.57 -8.81 -5.25
C LEU A 2 -32.63 -9.11 -4.11
N ALA A 3 -31.67 -10.01 -4.34
CA ALA A 3 -30.56 -10.18 -3.43
C ALA A 3 -29.83 -8.82 -3.37
N ALA A 4 -29.74 -8.24 -2.19
CA ALA A 4 -28.88 -7.09 -2.00
C ALA A 4 -27.48 -7.53 -2.38
N GLU A 5 -26.90 -6.94 -3.43
CA GLU A 5 -25.48 -7.10 -3.70
C GLU A 5 -24.76 -6.59 -2.46
N SER A 6 -24.11 -7.49 -1.74
CA SER A 6 -23.27 -7.10 -0.63
C SER A 6 -22.08 -6.36 -1.24
N SER A 7 -22.01 -5.03 -1.02
CA SER A 7 -20.81 -4.29 -1.39
C SER A 7 -19.63 -4.91 -0.69
N SER A 8 -18.56 -5.22 -1.41
CA SER A 8 -17.36 -5.81 -0.85
C SER A 8 -16.29 -4.75 -0.71
N HIS A 9 -15.82 -4.60 0.51
CA HIS A 9 -14.76 -3.66 0.86
C HIS A 9 -13.65 -4.40 1.58
N GLN A 10 -12.43 -4.15 1.17
CA GLN A 10 -11.24 -4.66 1.83
C GLN A 10 -10.50 -3.53 2.53
N TYR A 11 -10.14 -3.78 3.77
CA TYR A 11 -9.34 -2.86 4.57
C TYR A 11 -8.03 -3.53 4.95
N ASN A 12 -6.94 -2.79 4.80
CA ASN A 12 -5.60 -3.22 5.17
C ASN A 12 -5.06 -2.27 6.24
N PHE A 13 -4.76 -2.83 7.42
CA PHE A 13 -4.04 -2.13 8.47
C PHE A 13 -2.61 -2.61 8.42
N PHE A 14 -1.67 -1.69 8.34
CA PHE A 14 -0.29 -2.08 8.17
C PHE A 14 0.68 -1.28 9.05
N THR A 15 1.78 -1.93 9.37
CA THR A 15 2.89 -1.34 10.08
C THR A 15 4.20 -1.85 9.50
N GLY A 16 5.26 -1.10 9.66
CA GLY A 16 6.54 -1.53 9.14
C GLY A 16 7.66 -0.55 9.40
N ASN A 17 8.74 -0.74 8.67
CA ASN A 17 9.92 0.09 8.76
C ASN A 17 10.06 0.92 7.48
N PHE A 18 9.78 2.21 7.62
CA PHE A 18 9.95 3.19 6.54
C PHE A 18 11.44 3.45 6.32
N ASP A 19 11.87 3.33 5.07
CA ASP A 19 13.23 3.60 4.63
C ASP A 19 14.30 2.81 5.41
N PHE A 20 14.14 1.50 5.46
CA PHE A 20 15.06 0.59 6.17
C PHE A 20 16.50 0.64 5.62
N SER A 21 16.69 1.10 4.40
CA SER A 21 18.00 1.19 3.76
C SER A 21 18.83 2.44 4.17
N ASP A 22 18.21 3.34 4.90
CA ASP A 22 18.88 4.54 5.45
C ASP A 22 18.78 4.54 6.97
N ASP A 23 19.82 4.07 7.66
CA ASP A 23 19.84 3.95 9.11
C ASP A 23 19.56 5.26 9.86
N LYS A 24 19.85 6.40 9.23
CA LYS A 24 19.63 7.72 9.84
C LYS A 24 18.21 8.21 9.68
N GLN A 25 17.47 7.69 8.72
CA GLN A 25 16.12 8.14 8.35
C GLN A 25 15.06 7.05 8.55
N SER A 26 15.49 5.85 8.96
CA SER A 26 14.59 4.73 9.24
C SER A 26 13.64 5.08 10.37
N ALA A 27 12.36 4.79 10.18
CA ALA A 27 11.30 5.09 11.14
C ALA A 27 10.19 4.04 11.08
N MET A 28 9.52 3.79 12.19
CA MET A 28 8.30 3.00 12.17
C MET A 28 7.20 3.75 11.44
N LEU A 29 6.42 3.02 10.65
CA LEU A 29 5.22 3.55 10.01
C LEU A 29 3.98 2.76 10.42
N PHE A 30 2.84 3.46 10.38
CA PHE A 30 1.52 2.90 10.59
C PHE A 30 0.60 3.42 9.49
N GLY A 31 -0.16 2.54 8.88
CA GLY A 31 -0.99 2.92 7.78
C GLY A 31 -2.28 2.15 7.65
N PHE A 32 -3.08 2.64 6.72
CA PHE A 32 -4.39 2.11 6.40
C PHE A 32 -4.65 2.24 4.91
N GLN A 33 -5.25 1.21 4.31
CA GLN A 33 -5.64 1.22 2.91
C GLN A 33 -7.03 0.62 2.74
N HIS A 34 -7.81 1.24 1.91
CA HIS A 34 -9.12 0.76 1.48
C HIS A 34 -9.05 0.34 0.02
N GLN A 35 -9.60 -0.83 -0.28
CA GLN A 35 -9.83 -1.33 -1.63
C GLN A 35 -11.33 -1.45 -1.86
N ASN A 36 -11.81 -0.89 -2.96
CA ASN A 36 -13.19 -1.02 -3.37
C ASN A 36 -13.34 -2.15 -4.40
N GLU A 37 -13.75 -3.32 -3.95
CA GLU A 37 -13.94 -4.49 -4.80
C GLU A 37 -15.14 -4.35 -5.75
N ASP A 38 -16.10 -3.47 -5.45
CA ASP A 38 -17.23 -3.21 -6.35
C ASP A 38 -16.78 -2.59 -7.69
N LEU A 39 -15.63 -1.95 -7.70
CA LEU A 39 -15.00 -1.38 -8.89
C LEU A 39 -13.94 -2.29 -9.52
N GLU A 40 -13.83 -3.50 -9.05
CA GLU A 40 -12.87 -4.49 -9.55
C GLU A 40 -13.14 -4.83 -11.01
N ARG A 41 -12.06 -5.05 -11.76
CA ARG A 41 -12.12 -5.53 -13.15
C ARG A 41 -11.25 -6.77 -13.30
N ASN A 42 -11.84 -7.81 -13.89
CA ASN A 42 -11.11 -9.04 -14.19
C ASN A 42 -10.19 -8.82 -15.39
N THR A 43 -8.94 -9.27 -15.24
CA THR A 43 -7.98 -9.32 -16.33
C THR A 43 -7.41 -10.73 -16.45
N PHE A 44 -6.68 -10.99 -17.53
CA PHE A 44 -6.08 -12.34 -17.73
C PHE A 44 -4.91 -12.61 -16.73
N VAL A 45 -4.39 -11.59 -16.06
CA VAL A 45 -3.33 -11.72 -15.05
C VAL A 45 -3.84 -11.60 -13.60
N GLY A 46 -5.14 -11.41 -13.41
CA GLY A 46 -5.75 -11.24 -12.09
C GLY A 46 -6.77 -10.10 -12.08
N ASN A 47 -7.24 -9.74 -10.90
CA ASN A 47 -8.24 -8.71 -10.71
C ASN A 47 -7.57 -7.37 -10.36
N ILE A 48 -7.91 -6.33 -11.10
CA ILE A 48 -7.43 -4.97 -10.83
C ILE A 48 -8.50 -4.19 -10.05
N SER A 49 -8.11 -3.53 -8.98
CA SER A 49 -9.00 -2.76 -8.10
C SER A 49 -8.41 -1.41 -7.73
N PRO A 50 -9.23 -0.37 -7.60
CA PRO A 50 -8.75 0.91 -7.08
C PRO A 50 -8.48 0.83 -5.58
N ILE A 51 -7.44 1.53 -5.16
CA ILE A 51 -7.05 1.64 -3.75
C ILE A 51 -6.90 3.10 -3.34
N THR A 52 -7.15 3.37 -2.08
CA THR A 52 -6.89 4.65 -1.42
C THR A 52 -6.38 4.38 -0.03
N GLY A 53 -5.31 5.06 0.36
CA GLY A 53 -4.72 4.82 1.66
C GLY A 53 -3.73 5.90 2.07
N GLY A 54 -3.05 5.62 3.15
CA GLY A 54 -2.00 6.49 3.66
C GLY A 54 -1.27 5.88 4.84
N PHE A 55 -0.15 6.50 5.18
CA PHE A 55 0.59 6.15 6.39
C PHE A 55 1.21 7.38 7.04
N ILE A 56 1.52 7.23 8.30
CA ILE A 56 2.30 8.17 9.09
C ILE A 56 3.51 7.45 9.68
N THR A 57 4.59 8.19 9.91
CA THR A 57 5.79 7.67 10.57
C THR A 57 5.94 8.26 11.96
N GLU A 58 6.76 7.63 12.80
CA GLU A 58 7.10 8.15 14.12
C GLU A 58 7.80 9.51 14.07
N ASN A 59 8.39 9.89 12.93
CA ASN A 59 8.99 11.19 12.67
C ASN A 59 8.00 12.20 12.08
N SER A 60 6.69 11.93 12.16
CA SER A 60 5.62 12.80 11.65
C SER A 60 5.64 13.01 10.13
N ALA A 61 6.31 12.16 9.37
CA ALA A 61 6.11 12.09 7.94
C ALA A 61 4.76 11.49 7.63
N ALA A 62 4.11 11.94 6.57
CA ALA A 62 2.80 11.45 6.16
C ALA A 62 2.73 11.29 4.64
N TYR A 63 2.03 10.28 4.19
CA TYR A 63 1.79 9.99 2.79
C TYR A 63 0.35 9.56 2.59
N ILE A 64 -0.34 10.19 1.66
CA ILE A 64 -1.69 9.80 1.23
C ILE A 64 -1.66 9.51 -0.26
N TYR A 65 -2.34 8.45 -0.67
CA TYR A 65 -2.26 7.98 -2.05
C TYR A 65 -3.58 7.38 -2.55
N THR A 66 -3.70 7.35 -3.87
CA THR A 66 -4.72 6.60 -4.58
C THR A 66 -4.08 5.96 -5.81
N GLY A 67 -4.54 4.79 -6.18
CA GLY A 67 -3.98 4.05 -7.31
C GLY A 67 -4.69 2.74 -7.56
N PHE A 68 -3.95 1.74 -7.99
CA PHE A 68 -4.48 0.44 -8.36
C PHE A 68 -3.61 -0.68 -7.80
N GLU A 69 -4.26 -1.79 -7.46
CA GLU A 69 -3.57 -3.04 -7.18
C GLU A 69 -4.14 -4.18 -8.03
N TRP A 70 -3.29 -5.16 -8.31
CA TRP A 70 -3.67 -6.40 -8.97
C TRP A 70 -3.64 -7.53 -7.94
N ASN A 71 -4.73 -8.29 -7.84
CA ASN A 71 -4.78 -9.47 -7.00
C ASN A 71 -4.62 -10.70 -7.87
N ILE A 72 -3.48 -11.36 -7.74
CA ILE A 72 -3.15 -12.58 -8.49
C ILE A 72 -3.23 -13.74 -7.52
N ASP A 73 -4.27 -14.55 -7.68
CA ASP A 73 -4.55 -15.68 -6.81
C ASP A 73 -3.59 -16.85 -7.12
N MET A 74 -2.93 -17.34 -6.09
CA MET A 74 -1.99 -18.46 -6.16
C MET A 74 -2.36 -19.57 -5.16
N GLY A 75 -3.65 -19.85 -5.00
CA GLY A 75 -4.16 -20.78 -4.00
C GLY A 75 -4.31 -20.09 -2.64
N ALA A 76 -3.64 -20.59 -1.61
CA ALA A 76 -3.68 -19.98 -0.27
C ALA A 76 -2.91 -18.66 -0.20
N LEU A 77 -2.03 -18.40 -1.16
CA LEU A 77 -1.27 -17.16 -1.28
C LEU A 77 -1.89 -16.26 -2.36
N THR A 78 -1.82 -14.95 -2.14
CA THR A 78 -2.15 -13.94 -3.14
C THR A 78 -0.93 -13.05 -3.34
N PHE A 79 -0.54 -12.85 -4.59
CA PHE A 79 0.48 -11.89 -4.99
C PHE A 79 -0.21 -10.60 -5.45
N THR A 80 0.14 -9.47 -4.82
CA THR A 80 -0.54 -8.19 -5.06
C THR A 80 0.47 -7.08 -5.36
N PRO A 81 0.85 -6.91 -6.64
CA PRO A 81 1.57 -5.71 -7.05
C PRO A 81 0.63 -4.51 -7.08
N SER A 82 1.14 -3.32 -6.75
CA SER A 82 0.36 -2.08 -6.80
C SER A 82 1.22 -0.89 -7.20
N PHE A 83 0.53 0.13 -7.70
CA PHE A 83 1.11 1.42 -8.02
C PHE A 83 0.16 2.52 -7.61
N ALA A 84 0.66 3.51 -6.86
CA ALA A 84 -0.17 4.59 -6.34
C ALA A 84 0.61 5.91 -6.28
N PRO A 85 0.21 6.92 -7.07
CA PRO A 85 0.67 8.29 -6.84
C PRO A 85 0.05 8.85 -5.56
N GLY A 86 0.77 9.76 -4.91
CA GLY A 86 0.30 10.37 -3.68
C GLY A 86 1.04 11.64 -3.31
N LEU A 87 0.63 12.19 -2.17
CA LEU A 87 1.21 13.41 -1.62
C LEU A 87 1.98 13.07 -0.35
N TYR A 88 3.22 13.50 -0.29
CA TYR A 88 4.13 13.25 0.81
C TYR A 88 4.46 14.55 1.55
N HIS A 89 4.39 14.49 2.87
CA HIS A 89 4.85 15.54 3.78
C HIS A 89 5.92 14.96 4.70
N LYS A 90 7.09 15.56 4.70
CA LYS A 90 8.24 14.97 5.42
C LYS A 90 8.16 15.08 6.94
N GLY A 91 7.42 16.07 7.48
CA GLY A 91 7.47 16.35 8.92
C GLY A 91 8.92 16.54 9.40
N ASP A 92 9.29 15.76 10.42
CA ASP A 92 10.66 15.68 10.93
C ASP A 92 11.44 14.49 10.33
N GLY A 93 10.86 13.83 9.33
CA GLY A 93 11.45 12.68 8.67
C GLY A 93 12.23 13.01 7.41
N LYS A 94 12.40 12.00 6.57
CA LYS A 94 13.17 12.10 5.34
C LYS A 94 12.54 13.05 4.33
N ASP A 95 13.33 13.92 3.76
CA ASP A 95 12.95 14.74 2.61
C ASP A 95 13.10 13.94 1.32
N LEU A 96 12.00 13.62 0.66
CA LEU A 96 11.99 12.87 -0.59
C LEU A 96 12.15 13.74 -1.84
N GLY A 97 12.21 15.06 -1.66
CA GLY A 97 12.55 16.01 -2.71
C GLY A 97 11.38 16.60 -3.48
N HIS A 98 10.18 16.07 -3.35
CA HIS A 98 8.97 16.58 -4.02
C HIS A 98 7.71 16.20 -3.23
N VAL A 99 6.66 17.01 -3.34
CA VAL A 99 5.39 16.71 -2.69
C VAL A 99 4.66 15.53 -3.36
N LEU A 100 4.76 15.44 -4.68
CA LEU A 100 4.20 14.31 -5.45
C LEU A 100 5.20 13.17 -5.47
N GLU A 101 4.80 12.04 -4.94
CA GLU A 101 5.59 10.82 -4.87
C GLU A 101 4.78 9.65 -5.44
N PHE A 102 5.46 8.63 -5.91
CA PHE A 102 4.85 7.42 -6.47
C PHE A 102 5.26 6.21 -5.64
N LYS A 103 4.28 5.45 -5.19
CA LYS A 103 4.50 4.21 -4.43
C LYS A 103 4.33 3.00 -5.35
N SER A 104 5.38 2.21 -5.48
CA SER A 104 5.33 0.89 -6.11
C SER A 104 5.48 -0.16 -5.02
N GLU A 105 4.61 -1.15 -4.98
CA GLU A 105 4.60 -2.15 -3.91
C GLU A 105 4.36 -3.55 -4.48
N ILE A 106 5.02 -4.52 -3.89
CA ILE A 106 4.71 -5.93 -4.06
C ILE A 106 4.34 -6.52 -2.70
N GLN A 107 3.25 -7.25 -2.65
CA GLN A 107 2.73 -7.86 -1.44
C GLN A 107 2.45 -9.35 -1.68
N PHE A 108 2.82 -10.18 -0.69
CA PHE A 108 2.35 -11.56 -0.59
C PHE A 108 1.48 -11.67 0.65
N SER A 109 0.28 -12.20 0.48
CA SER A 109 -0.64 -12.42 1.59
C SER A 109 -1.14 -13.86 1.62
N TYR A 110 -1.49 -14.30 2.82
CA TYR A 110 -1.94 -15.66 3.10
C TYR A 110 -3.28 -15.61 3.81
N ASP A 111 -4.23 -16.42 3.31
CA ASP A 111 -5.54 -16.59 3.93
C ASP A 111 -5.37 -17.35 5.24
N PHE A 112 -5.83 -16.77 6.35
CA PHE A 112 -5.59 -17.43 7.62
C PHE A 112 -6.85 -17.79 8.38
N TYR A 113 -7.82 -16.90 8.56
CA TYR A 113 -9.05 -17.20 9.26
C TYR A 113 -10.19 -16.28 8.80
N GLY A 114 -11.36 -16.89 8.48
CA GLY A 114 -12.52 -16.14 8.00
C GLY A 114 -12.17 -15.33 6.77
N ASN A 115 -12.54 -14.04 6.77
CA ASN A 115 -12.26 -13.11 5.68
C ASN A 115 -10.97 -12.30 5.93
N SER A 116 -9.99 -12.89 6.59
CA SER A 116 -8.76 -12.23 7.00
C SER A 116 -7.55 -12.82 6.30
N LYS A 117 -6.59 -11.96 5.99
CA LYS A 117 -5.28 -12.32 5.46
C LYS A 117 -4.19 -11.64 6.26
N VAL A 118 -3.04 -12.27 6.32
CA VAL A 118 -1.81 -11.64 6.78
C VAL A 118 -0.83 -11.60 5.64
N GLY A 119 -0.05 -10.54 5.54
CA GLY A 119 0.85 -10.37 4.43
C GLY A 119 2.12 -9.62 4.77
N LEU A 120 3.10 -9.79 3.90
CA LEU A 120 4.34 -9.05 3.91
C LEU A 120 4.46 -8.31 2.58
N SER A 121 4.88 -7.07 2.64
CA SER A 121 5.12 -6.29 1.44
C SER A 121 6.43 -5.50 1.52
N TYR A 122 6.91 -5.16 0.34
CA TYR A 122 8.01 -4.24 0.11
C TYR A 122 7.50 -3.12 -0.78
N ASN A 123 7.76 -1.87 -0.40
CA ASN A 123 7.45 -0.75 -1.27
C ASN A 123 8.64 0.19 -1.47
N HIS A 124 8.56 0.91 -2.57
CA HIS A 124 9.46 1.98 -2.93
C HIS A 124 8.63 3.23 -3.23
N VAL A 125 8.98 4.33 -2.57
CA VAL A 125 8.35 5.64 -2.79
C VAL A 125 9.41 6.57 -3.37
N SER A 126 9.13 7.18 -4.52
CA SER A 126 10.04 8.10 -5.18
C SER A 126 9.27 9.11 -6.03
N ASN A 127 9.91 10.23 -6.36
CA ASN A 127 9.28 11.29 -7.15
C ASN A 127 9.51 11.18 -8.67
N ALA A 128 10.06 10.08 -9.14
CA ALA A 128 10.36 9.86 -10.56
C ALA A 128 11.20 11.02 -11.18
N SER A 129 12.07 11.61 -10.39
CA SER A 129 12.92 12.75 -10.79
C SER A 129 12.16 14.04 -11.11
N LEU A 130 10.96 14.22 -10.58
CA LEU A 130 10.21 15.47 -10.69
C LEU A 130 10.81 16.58 -9.81
N GLY A 131 11.47 16.23 -8.70
CA GLY A 131 12.17 17.16 -7.83
C GLY A 131 13.64 17.31 -8.21
N ASP A 132 14.32 18.26 -7.58
CA ASP A 132 15.76 18.50 -7.73
C ASP A 132 16.59 17.33 -7.20
N LYS A 133 16.03 16.57 -6.27
CA LYS A 133 16.60 15.33 -5.75
C LYS A 133 15.51 14.25 -5.70
N ASN A 134 15.94 13.00 -5.78
CA ASN A 134 15.04 11.84 -5.75
C ASN A 134 15.71 10.69 -4.97
N PRO A 135 15.89 10.84 -3.64
CA PRO A 135 16.56 9.80 -2.84
C PRO A 135 15.74 8.53 -2.72
N GLY A 136 14.40 8.64 -2.80
CA GLY A 136 13.49 7.52 -2.57
C GLY A 136 13.51 6.98 -1.14
N ALA A 137 12.54 6.13 -0.83
CA ALA A 137 12.47 5.41 0.43
C ALA A 137 11.97 3.99 0.19
N ASN A 138 12.65 3.01 0.79
CA ASN A 138 12.32 1.60 0.69
C ASN A 138 11.80 1.11 2.03
N SER A 139 10.66 0.43 2.04
CA SER A 139 10.02 0.00 3.28
C SER A 139 9.59 -1.46 3.24
N TYR A 140 9.73 -2.15 4.39
CA TYR A 140 9.12 -3.44 4.64
C TYR A 140 7.88 -3.25 5.50
N ILE A 141 6.81 -3.94 5.14
CA ILE A 141 5.48 -3.76 5.72
C ILE A 141 4.90 -5.11 6.12
N PHE A 142 4.33 -5.16 7.31
CA PHE A 142 3.45 -6.22 7.76
C PHE A 142 2.00 -5.76 7.59
N ASN A 143 1.18 -6.58 6.94
CA ASN A 143 -0.19 -6.27 6.56
C ASN A 143 -1.18 -7.18 7.28
N PHE A 144 -2.25 -6.60 7.80
CA PHE A 144 -3.45 -7.31 8.25
C PHE A 144 -4.63 -6.84 7.40
N ILE A 145 -5.17 -7.76 6.61
CA ILE A 145 -6.17 -7.47 5.60
C ILE A 145 -7.49 -8.13 6.00
N LYS A 146 -8.56 -7.35 5.97
CA LYS A 146 -9.90 -7.80 6.35
C LYS A 146 -10.91 -7.42 5.27
N ASN A 147 -11.68 -8.38 4.84
CA ASN A 147 -12.83 -8.16 3.96
C ASN A 147 -14.10 -8.01 4.80
N PHE A 148 -14.91 -7.04 4.43
CA PHE A 148 -16.21 -6.78 5.07
C PHE A 148 -17.35 -6.87 4.07
#